data_b489d40a66d73cdac76aa87358ec40c0
#
_entry.id   b489d40a66d73cdac76aa87358ec40c0
#
_cell.length_a   1.000
_cell.length_b   1.000
_cell.length_c   1.000
_cell.angle_alpha   90.00
_cell.angle_beta   90.00
_cell.angle_gamma   90.00
#
_symmetry.space_group_name_H-M   'P 1'
#
loop_
_entity.id
_entity.type
_entity.pdbx_description
1 polymer ?
#
loop_
_entity_poly.entity_id
_entity_poly.type
_entity_poly.pdbx_seq_one_letter_code
_entity_poly.pdbx_strand_id
1 'polypeptide(L)'
;MTMGGSAGAGARGQAGGGQRVAIFGATSAIAAEVARLYVDRGARVFLAGRNAGKLSTLVAALGNVGAGAVAGAREVDFTAPGAADATVTAAVDALGGQLDVAVIAHGLLGDQIESERDFAEAERILAANFVSVVALLVPLGNHFESAGGGSIAVMSSVAGDRGRPRNYTYGAAKGALNIYLQGLRTRLWSRGVRVQTLKLGPVDTPMTTTHKKTLLFASDKTAAAGIVAAIDAGRAEAYVPWFWRPIMAVVRNIPERLLQHLPALSGR
;
A
#
# COMPACT_ATOMS: atom_id res chain seq x y z
N MET A 1 15.10 -41.05 -5.60
CA MET A 1 15.18 -39.87 -4.71
C MET A 1 13.83 -39.19 -4.72
N THR A 2 13.03 -39.46 -3.73
CA THR A 2 11.67 -39.03 -3.52
C THR A 2 11.66 -37.58 -3.00
N MET A 3 11.16 -36.65 -3.78
CA MET A 3 10.87 -35.31 -3.31
C MET A 3 9.48 -35.28 -2.69
N GLY A 4 9.41 -35.56 -1.43
CA GLY A 4 8.24 -35.29 -0.60
C GLY A 4 8.53 -34.09 0.28
N GLY A 5 7.71 -33.05 0.17
CA GLY A 5 7.81 -31.84 0.97
C GLY A 5 6.65 -30.89 0.72
N SER A 6 5.44 -31.32 1.07
CA SER A 6 4.30 -30.40 1.20
C SER A 6 4.53 -29.51 2.42
N ALA A 7 5.07 -28.32 2.23
CA ALA A 7 5.06 -27.29 3.26
C ALA A 7 3.63 -26.72 3.33
N GLY A 8 2.80 -27.31 4.18
CA GLY A 8 1.56 -26.75 4.63
C GLY A 8 1.85 -25.44 5.36
N ALA A 9 1.56 -24.31 4.71
CA ALA A 9 1.50 -23.01 5.36
C ALA A 9 0.32 -23.06 6.36
N GLY A 10 0.62 -23.44 7.60
CA GLY A 10 -0.31 -23.42 8.70
C GLY A 10 -0.82 -22.01 8.91
N ALA A 11 -2.10 -21.79 8.57
CA ALA A 11 -2.86 -20.70 9.14
C ALA A 11 -2.78 -20.89 10.67
N ARG A 12 -2.02 -20.05 11.37
CA ARG A 12 -2.04 -20.01 12.81
C ARG A 12 -3.46 -19.66 13.23
N GLY A 13 -4.15 -20.65 13.80
CA GLY A 13 -5.51 -20.53 14.24
C GLY A 13 -5.70 -19.33 15.14
N GLN A 14 -6.83 -18.68 14.96
CA GLN A 14 -7.36 -17.64 15.80
C GLN A 14 -7.49 -18.17 17.24
N ALA A 15 -6.54 -17.85 18.09
CA ALA A 15 -6.79 -17.81 19.51
C ALA A 15 -7.56 -16.51 19.75
N GLY A 16 -8.87 -16.58 19.99
CA GLY A 16 -9.79 -15.63 20.65
C GLY A 16 -9.66 -14.11 20.52
N GLY A 17 -8.80 -13.56 19.66
CA GLY A 17 -8.59 -12.12 19.46
C GLY A 17 -8.58 -11.78 17.98
N GLY A 18 -9.22 -10.65 17.61
CA GLY A 18 -9.21 -10.13 16.24
C GLY A 18 -7.79 -9.82 15.74
N GLN A 19 -7.60 -9.74 14.41
CA GLN A 19 -6.32 -9.37 13.78
C GLN A 19 -5.79 -8.02 14.29
N ARG A 20 -4.48 -7.89 14.39
CA ARG A 20 -3.77 -6.64 14.76
C ARG A 20 -3.20 -6.01 13.51
N VAL A 21 -3.74 -4.87 13.13
CA VAL A 21 -3.49 -4.24 11.84
C VAL A 21 -2.94 -2.83 12.02
N ALA A 22 -1.78 -2.54 11.46
CA ALA A 22 -1.26 -1.17 11.38
C ALA A 22 -1.48 -0.61 9.97
N ILE A 23 -2.00 0.62 9.87
CA ILE A 23 -2.29 1.30 8.61
C ILE A 23 -1.52 2.62 8.55
N PHE A 24 -0.51 2.67 7.69
CA PHE A 24 0.35 3.82 7.46
C PHE A 24 -0.17 4.61 6.25
N GLY A 25 -0.58 5.85 6.47
CA GLY A 25 -1.33 6.66 5.51
C GLY A 25 -2.84 6.49 5.63
N ALA A 26 -3.33 6.23 6.84
CA ALA A 26 -4.73 5.91 7.15
C ALA A 26 -5.74 7.01 6.74
N THR A 27 -5.29 8.25 6.54
CA THR A 27 -6.15 9.38 6.17
C THR A 27 -6.48 9.44 4.67
N SER A 28 -5.97 8.53 3.84
CA SER A 28 -6.44 8.38 2.45
C SER A 28 -7.83 7.73 2.42
N ALA A 29 -8.68 8.11 1.46
CA ALA A 29 -10.05 7.57 1.35
C ALA A 29 -10.05 6.02 1.28
N ILE A 30 -9.17 5.46 0.46
CA ILE A 30 -9.06 4.00 0.32
C ILE A 30 -8.60 3.35 1.63
N ALA A 31 -7.61 3.94 2.31
CA ALA A 31 -7.08 3.37 3.55
C ALA A 31 -8.07 3.46 4.72
N ALA A 32 -8.88 4.52 4.76
CA ALA A 32 -9.97 4.65 5.72
C ALA A 32 -11.02 3.54 5.55
N GLU A 33 -11.39 3.21 4.31
CA GLU A 33 -12.29 2.09 4.02
C GLU A 33 -11.64 0.73 4.33
N VAL A 34 -10.34 0.56 4.08
CA VAL A 34 -9.59 -0.65 4.50
C VAL A 34 -9.63 -0.78 6.02
N ALA A 35 -9.39 0.31 6.77
CA ALA A 35 -9.47 0.31 8.24
C ALA A 35 -10.86 -0.12 8.72
N ARG A 36 -11.93 0.44 8.13
CA ARG A 36 -13.31 0.08 8.45
C ARG A 36 -13.58 -1.40 8.22
N LEU A 37 -13.17 -1.95 7.07
CA LEU A 37 -13.37 -3.37 6.76
C LEU A 37 -12.65 -4.30 7.75
N TYR A 38 -11.48 -3.92 8.25
CA TYR A 38 -10.80 -4.68 9.29
C TYR A 38 -11.52 -4.58 10.65
N VAL A 39 -11.96 -3.37 11.03
CA VAL A 39 -12.72 -3.17 12.28
C VAL A 39 -14.06 -3.91 12.25
N ASP A 40 -14.79 -3.89 11.14
CA ASP A 40 -16.03 -4.65 10.94
C ASP A 40 -15.84 -6.17 11.15
N ARG A 41 -14.61 -6.67 10.97
CA ARG A 41 -14.22 -8.08 11.20
C ARG A 41 -13.66 -8.33 12.61
N GLY A 42 -13.74 -7.35 13.50
CA GLY A 42 -13.25 -7.45 14.88
C GLY A 42 -11.74 -7.25 15.02
N ALA A 43 -11.04 -6.70 14.03
CA ALA A 43 -9.63 -6.39 14.13
C ALA A 43 -9.39 -5.18 15.05
N ARG A 44 -8.22 -5.17 15.72
CA ARG A 44 -7.68 -3.98 16.39
C ARG A 44 -6.74 -3.26 15.43
N VAL A 45 -6.94 -1.95 15.26
CA VAL A 45 -6.16 -1.16 14.31
C VAL A 45 -5.30 -0.09 14.99
N PHE A 46 -4.09 0.13 14.47
CA PHE A 46 -3.28 1.32 14.71
C PHE A 46 -3.27 2.16 13.44
N LEU A 47 -3.48 3.47 13.57
CA LEU A 47 -3.67 4.38 12.45
C LEU A 47 -2.57 5.45 12.46
N ALA A 48 -1.86 5.61 11.36
CA ALA A 48 -0.88 6.68 11.20
C ALA A 48 -1.15 7.51 9.94
N GLY A 49 -1.03 8.84 10.04
CA GLY A 49 -1.28 9.71 8.91
C GLY A 49 -0.89 11.17 9.19
N ARG A 50 -0.75 11.95 8.13
CA ARG A 50 -0.19 13.31 8.17
C ARG A 50 -1.19 14.39 8.60
N ASN A 51 -2.49 14.14 8.48
CA ASN A 51 -3.51 15.13 8.78
C ASN A 51 -4.24 14.79 10.07
N ALA A 52 -3.97 15.52 11.14
CA ALA A 52 -4.54 15.31 12.47
C ALA A 52 -6.06 15.34 12.48
N GLY A 53 -6.68 16.30 11.79
CA GLY A 53 -8.14 16.43 11.75
C GLY A 53 -8.84 15.25 11.07
N LYS A 54 -8.31 14.80 9.92
CA LYS A 54 -8.82 13.58 9.26
C LYS A 54 -8.57 12.33 10.09
N LEU A 55 -7.44 12.26 10.78
CA LEU A 55 -7.10 11.13 11.62
C LEU A 55 -8.04 11.04 12.83
N SER A 56 -8.29 12.14 13.53
CA SER A 56 -9.22 12.19 14.65
C SER A 56 -10.66 11.83 14.24
N THR A 57 -11.11 12.34 13.07
CA THR A 57 -12.41 11.97 12.51
C THR A 57 -12.51 10.47 12.23
N LEU A 58 -11.45 9.87 11.65
CA LEU A 58 -11.43 8.43 11.38
C LEU A 58 -11.43 7.61 12.67
N VAL A 59 -10.63 8.00 13.66
CA VAL A 59 -10.59 7.35 14.99
C VAL A 59 -11.97 7.35 15.63
N ALA A 60 -12.66 8.50 15.65
CA ALA A 60 -14.01 8.60 16.20
C ALA A 60 -15.02 7.71 15.44
N ALA A 61 -14.98 7.74 14.10
CA ALA A 61 -15.86 6.91 13.28
C ALA A 61 -15.67 5.40 13.54
N LEU A 62 -14.42 4.93 13.64
CA LEU A 62 -14.12 3.52 13.92
C LEU A 62 -14.40 3.12 15.36
N GLY A 63 -14.21 4.04 16.34
CA GLY A 63 -14.56 3.80 17.74
C GLY A 63 -16.05 3.57 17.96
N ASN A 64 -16.90 4.16 17.12
CA ASN A 64 -18.35 3.94 17.13
C ASN A 64 -18.74 2.55 16.59
N VAL A 65 -17.89 1.89 15.80
CA VAL A 65 -18.13 0.53 15.28
C VAL A 65 -17.83 -0.52 16.35
N GLY A 66 -16.76 -0.31 17.13
CA GLY A 66 -16.38 -1.26 18.18
C GLY A 66 -15.52 -0.59 19.26
N ALA A 67 -15.93 -0.72 20.52
CA ALA A 67 -15.14 -0.24 21.65
C ALA A 67 -13.77 -0.95 21.66
N GLY A 68 -12.68 -0.16 21.68
CA GLY A 68 -11.31 -0.68 21.67
C GLY A 68 -10.81 -1.15 20.29
N ALA A 69 -11.57 -0.95 19.20
CA ALA A 69 -11.15 -1.29 17.86
C ALA A 69 -9.91 -0.49 17.42
N VAL A 70 -9.80 0.78 17.83
CA VAL A 70 -8.61 1.60 17.59
C VAL A 70 -7.67 1.48 18.77
N ALA A 71 -6.56 0.78 18.58
CA ALA A 71 -5.51 0.58 19.59
C ALA A 71 -4.65 1.83 19.81
N GLY A 72 -4.51 2.67 18.78
CA GLY A 72 -3.78 3.92 18.85
C GLY A 72 -3.80 4.65 17.51
N ALA A 73 -3.44 5.93 17.56
CA ALA A 73 -3.31 6.76 16.37
C ALA A 73 -2.11 7.71 16.52
N ARG A 74 -1.43 8.00 15.39
CA ARG A 74 -0.26 8.88 15.37
C ARG A 74 -0.28 9.82 14.18
N GLU A 75 -0.20 11.12 14.44
CA GLU A 75 0.10 12.09 13.41
C GLU A 75 1.59 12.01 13.07
N VAL A 76 1.91 11.88 11.76
CA VAL A 76 3.27 11.71 11.30
C VAL A 76 3.44 12.09 9.84
N ASP A 77 4.53 12.79 9.53
CA ASP A 77 5.07 12.91 8.17
C ASP A 77 6.17 11.85 8.00
N PHE A 78 5.92 10.87 7.15
CA PHE A 78 6.87 9.77 6.90
C PHE A 78 8.13 10.21 6.14
N THR A 79 8.18 11.42 5.61
CA THR A 79 9.40 11.97 4.99
C THR A 79 10.37 12.55 6.03
N ALA A 80 9.91 12.76 7.27
CA ALA A 80 10.75 13.26 8.35
C ALA A 80 11.73 12.18 8.85
N PRO A 81 12.99 12.53 9.13
CA PRO A 81 13.99 11.59 9.64
C PRO A 81 13.54 10.87 10.92
N GLY A 82 13.74 9.55 10.98
CA GLY A 82 13.38 8.74 12.17
C GLY A 82 11.88 8.53 12.40
N ALA A 83 11.02 9.21 11.64
CA ALA A 83 9.57 9.13 11.83
C ALA A 83 9.02 7.70 11.59
N ALA A 84 9.60 6.98 10.65
CA ALA A 84 9.19 5.63 10.29
C ALA A 84 9.44 4.64 11.43
N ASP A 85 10.66 4.58 11.96
CA ASP A 85 11.03 3.68 13.07
C ASP A 85 10.17 3.96 14.31
N ALA A 86 10.07 5.23 14.71
CA ALA A 86 9.27 5.63 15.85
C ALA A 86 7.77 5.30 15.69
N THR A 87 7.25 5.31 14.44
CA THR A 87 5.85 4.99 14.18
C THR A 87 5.61 3.48 14.16
N VAL A 88 6.53 2.71 13.61
CA VAL A 88 6.44 1.23 13.64
C VAL A 88 6.52 0.72 15.07
N THR A 89 7.45 1.24 15.89
CA THR A 89 7.54 0.91 17.32
C THR A 89 6.23 1.21 18.04
N ALA A 90 5.69 2.44 17.88
CA ALA A 90 4.43 2.83 18.50
C ALA A 90 3.24 1.94 18.05
N ALA A 91 3.22 1.49 16.79
CA ALA A 91 2.18 0.60 16.29
C ALA A 91 2.27 -0.80 16.94
N VAL A 92 3.49 -1.35 17.04
CA VAL A 92 3.72 -2.65 17.68
C VAL A 92 3.34 -2.60 19.16
N ASP A 93 3.77 -1.56 19.89
CA ASP A 93 3.46 -1.40 21.31
C ASP A 93 1.95 -1.25 21.56
N ALA A 94 1.27 -0.39 20.81
CA ALA A 94 -0.17 -0.17 20.94
C ALA A 94 -0.98 -1.45 20.63
N LEU A 95 -0.47 -2.32 19.77
CA LEU A 95 -1.08 -3.59 19.41
C LEU A 95 -0.64 -4.76 20.31
N GLY A 96 0.06 -4.49 21.42
CA GLY A 96 0.44 -5.48 22.42
C GLY A 96 1.68 -6.31 22.03
N GLY A 97 2.65 -5.68 21.35
CA GLY A 97 3.93 -6.29 20.98
C GLY A 97 3.87 -7.18 19.72
N GLN A 98 2.73 -7.27 19.07
CA GLN A 98 2.54 -8.15 17.91
C GLN A 98 1.74 -7.44 16.81
N LEU A 99 2.08 -7.75 15.56
CA LEU A 99 1.44 -7.22 14.37
C LEU A 99 1.15 -8.37 13.40
N ASP A 100 -0.07 -8.46 12.89
CA ASP A 100 -0.46 -9.50 11.93
C ASP A 100 -0.43 -8.97 10.50
N VAL A 101 -0.84 -7.71 10.29
CA VAL A 101 -0.89 -7.05 8.98
C VAL A 101 -0.40 -5.62 9.10
N ALA A 102 0.52 -5.23 8.23
CA ALA A 102 0.89 -3.84 8.00
C ALA A 102 0.43 -3.41 6.60
N VAL A 103 -0.35 -2.33 6.52
CA VAL A 103 -0.81 -1.74 5.25
C VAL A 103 -0.14 -0.39 5.06
N ILE A 104 0.65 -0.21 3.99
CA ILE A 104 1.28 1.05 3.62
C ILE A 104 0.48 1.66 2.46
N ALA A 105 -0.19 2.79 2.74
CA ALA A 105 -1.18 3.39 1.85
C ALA A 105 -0.89 4.86 1.50
N HIS A 106 0.16 5.46 2.05
CA HIS A 106 0.51 6.83 1.73
C HIS A 106 1.18 6.97 0.37
N GLY A 107 1.07 8.16 -0.20
CA GLY A 107 1.69 8.52 -1.45
C GLY A 107 1.20 9.88 -1.93
N LEU A 108 1.82 10.36 -2.99
CA LEU A 108 1.59 11.65 -3.59
C LEU A 108 1.67 11.51 -5.11
N LEU A 109 0.64 11.95 -5.85
CA LEU A 109 0.69 11.95 -7.31
C LEU A 109 1.67 13.02 -7.81
N GLY A 110 1.65 14.19 -7.16
CA GLY A 110 2.43 15.36 -7.54
C GLY A 110 1.96 15.99 -8.85
N ASP A 111 2.73 16.96 -9.33
CA ASP A 111 2.54 17.59 -10.62
C ASP A 111 3.65 17.17 -11.58
N GLN A 112 3.30 16.45 -12.64
CA GLN A 112 4.26 15.97 -13.63
C GLN A 112 4.91 17.14 -14.39
N ILE A 113 4.11 18.14 -14.75
CA ILE A 113 4.60 19.28 -15.55
C ILE A 113 5.58 20.12 -14.71
N GLU A 114 5.27 20.30 -13.43
CA GLU A 114 6.16 20.99 -12.50
C GLU A 114 7.45 20.19 -12.29
N SER A 115 7.35 18.86 -12.11
CA SER A 115 8.53 18.00 -11.94
C SER A 115 9.46 17.92 -13.18
N GLU A 116 8.98 18.36 -14.35
CA GLU A 116 9.81 18.51 -15.56
C GLU A 116 10.64 19.81 -15.57
N ARG A 117 10.25 20.78 -14.74
CA ARG A 117 10.84 22.13 -14.69
C ARG A 117 11.63 22.37 -13.40
N ASP A 118 11.19 21.77 -12.31
CA ASP A 118 11.79 21.91 -11.00
C ASP A 118 12.07 20.54 -10.39
N PHE A 119 13.34 20.28 -10.12
CA PHE A 119 13.79 19.05 -9.48
C PHE A 119 13.21 18.88 -8.07
N ALA A 120 12.93 19.96 -7.33
CA ALA A 120 12.35 19.89 -6.01
C ALA A 120 10.98 19.17 -5.99
N GLU A 121 10.14 19.39 -7.02
CA GLU A 121 8.89 18.64 -7.16
C GLU A 121 9.13 17.17 -7.48
N ALA A 122 10.10 16.87 -8.36
CA ALA A 122 10.47 15.48 -8.64
C ALA A 122 10.99 14.78 -7.38
N GLU A 123 11.87 15.42 -6.62
CA GLU A 123 12.39 14.92 -5.34
C GLU A 123 11.26 14.67 -4.34
N ARG A 124 10.32 15.59 -4.20
CA ARG A 124 9.15 15.47 -3.32
C ARG A 124 8.29 14.25 -3.67
N ILE A 125 8.07 13.99 -4.98
CA ILE A 125 7.33 12.83 -5.46
C ILE A 125 8.08 11.53 -5.12
N LEU A 126 9.39 11.48 -5.38
CA LEU A 126 10.23 10.32 -5.10
C LEU A 126 10.32 10.05 -3.59
N ALA A 127 10.55 11.08 -2.79
CA ALA A 127 10.61 10.99 -1.33
C ALA A 127 9.31 10.42 -0.75
N ALA A 128 8.16 10.94 -1.18
CA ALA A 128 6.86 10.52 -0.65
C ALA A 128 6.41 9.12 -1.11
N ASN A 129 6.78 8.67 -2.31
CA ASN A 129 6.27 7.42 -2.88
C ASN A 129 7.23 6.25 -2.82
N PHE A 130 8.52 6.51 -2.62
CA PHE A 130 9.55 5.47 -2.57
C PHE A 130 10.37 5.55 -1.28
N VAL A 131 11.09 6.65 -1.03
CA VAL A 131 12.02 6.73 0.09
C VAL A 131 11.32 6.55 1.44
N SER A 132 10.22 7.26 1.69
CA SER A 132 9.45 7.14 2.93
C SER A 132 8.79 5.78 3.10
N VAL A 133 8.41 5.12 1.99
CA VAL A 133 7.87 3.76 2.02
C VAL A 133 8.97 2.76 2.39
N VAL A 134 10.17 2.89 1.82
CA VAL A 134 11.32 2.06 2.18
C VAL A 134 11.70 2.26 3.65
N ALA A 135 11.65 3.50 4.15
CA ALA A 135 11.89 3.80 5.56
C ALA A 135 10.96 3.02 6.51
N LEU A 136 9.68 2.82 6.14
CA LEU A 136 8.75 1.95 6.88
C LEU A 136 9.02 0.46 6.66
N LEU A 137 9.41 0.07 5.45
CA LEU A 137 9.61 -1.34 5.10
C LEU A 137 10.80 -1.97 5.83
N VAL A 138 11.82 -1.18 6.16
CA VAL A 138 13.00 -1.67 6.90
C VAL A 138 12.62 -2.16 8.31
N PRO A 139 12.05 -1.34 9.21
CA PRO A 139 11.67 -1.80 10.54
C PRO A 139 10.53 -2.82 10.52
N LEU A 140 9.55 -2.69 9.61
CA LEU A 140 8.48 -3.68 9.45
C LEU A 140 9.02 -5.04 9.00
N GLY A 141 9.93 -5.05 8.02
CA GLY A 141 10.56 -6.28 7.54
C GLY A 141 11.30 -7.01 8.65
N ASN A 142 12.08 -6.28 9.46
CA ASN A 142 12.81 -6.83 10.59
C ASN A 142 11.87 -7.34 11.70
N HIS A 143 10.79 -6.59 11.99
CA HIS A 143 9.79 -7.01 12.98
C HIS A 143 9.11 -8.33 12.56
N PHE A 144 8.59 -8.41 11.35
CA PHE A 144 7.91 -9.63 10.86
C PHE A 144 8.86 -10.81 10.70
N GLU A 145 10.12 -10.57 10.30
CA GLU A 145 11.16 -11.60 10.22
C GLU A 145 11.43 -12.22 11.60
N SER A 146 11.54 -11.38 12.62
CA SER A 146 11.74 -11.81 14.01
C SER A 146 10.50 -12.52 14.57
N ALA A 147 9.30 -12.05 14.22
CA ALA A 147 8.03 -12.65 14.63
C ALA A 147 7.76 -14.00 13.92
N GLY A 148 8.44 -14.29 12.82
CA GLY A 148 8.28 -15.53 12.06
C GLY A 148 6.94 -15.65 11.33
N GLY A 149 6.38 -14.54 10.83
CA GLY A 149 5.13 -14.54 10.06
C GLY A 149 4.45 -13.18 10.03
N GLY A 150 3.38 -13.08 9.25
CA GLY A 150 2.56 -11.87 9.08
C GLY A 150 2.53 -11.39 7.63
N SER A 151 1.91 -10.23 7.42
CA SER A 151 1.70 -9.67 6.07
C SER A 151 2.08 -8.19 5.99
N ILE A 152 2.87 -7.81 4.99
CA ILE A 152 3.17 -6.44 4.62
C ILE A 152 2.52 -6.17 3.26
N ALA A 153 1.48 -5.34 3.24
CA ALA A 153 0.73 -4.99 2.04
C ALA A 153 1.01 -3.53 1.65
N VAL A 154 1.47 -3.29 0.43
CA VAL A 154 1.88 -1.95 -0.01
C VAL A 154 1.08 -1.51 -1.21
N MET A 155 0.43 -0.37 -1.11
CA MET A 155 -0.30 0.26 -2.21
C MET A 155 0.68 0.87 -3.20
N SER A 156 0.84 0.18 -4.33
CA SER A 156 1.55 0.64 -5.50
C SER A 156 0.55 1.14 -6.57
N SER A 157 0.95 1.19 -7.81
CA SER A 157 0.12 1.67 -8.92
C SER A 157 0.46 0.93 -10.21
N VAL A 158 -0.53 0.84 -11.11
CA VAL A 158 -0.30 0.46 -12.51
C VAL A 158 0.64 1.43 -13.25
N ALA A 159 0.82 2.64 -12.71
CA ALA A 159 1.79 3.61 -13.25
C ALA A 159 3.24 3.13 -13.10
N GLY A 160 3.53 2.27 -12.12
CA GLY A 160 4.86 1.68 -11.93
C GLY A 160 5.19 0.53 -12.89
N ASP A 161 4.27 0.15 -13.76
CA ASP A 161 4.50 -0.94 -14.73
C ASP A 161 5.04 -0.45 -16.07
N ARG A 162 4.79 0.81 -16.43
CA ARG A 162 5.23 1.41 -17.69
C ARG A 162 5.34 2.91 -17.56
N GLY A 163 6.49 3.48 -17.95
CA GLY A 163 6.69 4.93 -18.05
C GLY A 163 5.76 5.56 -19.10
N ARG A 164 5.13 6.68 -18.73
CA ARG A 164 4.23 7.44 -19.61
C ARG A 164 4.45 8.93 -19.40
N PRO A 165 4.41 9.76 -20.45
CA PRO A 165 4.69 11.20 -20.36
C PRO A 165 3.83 11.93 -19.31
N ARG A 166 2.65 11.41 -19.03
CA ARG A 166 1.68 12.01 -18.12
C ARG A 166 2.11 11.99 -16.65
N ASN A 167 2.91 11.00 -16.22
CA ASN A 167 3.24 10.77 -14.81
C ASN A 167 4.48 9.90 -14.61
N TYR A 168 5.53 10.11 -15.39
CA TYR A 168 6.71 9.23 -15.32
C TYR A 168 7.50 9.39 -14.02
N THR A 169 7.52 10.57 -13.39
CA THR A 169 8.17 10.75 -12.09
C THR A 169 7.50 9.89 -11.00
N TYR A 170 6.18 9.96 -10.92
CA TYR A 170 5.39 9.09 -10.04
C TYR A 170 5.52 7.62 -10.44
N GLY A 171 5.47 7.33 -11.74
CA GLY A 171 5.64 5.98 -12.29
C GLY A 171 7.00 5.38 -11.93
N ALA A 172 8.08 6.16 -12.02
CA ALA A 172 9.42 5.73 -11.63
C ALA A 172 9.49 5.37 -10.13
N ALA A 173 8.92 6.21 -9.25
CA ALA A 173 8.85 5.91 -7.82
C ALA A 173 8.10 4.60 -7.53
N LYS A 174 6.94 4.39 -8.16
CA LYS A 174 6.14 3.15 -7.99
C LYS A 174 6.79 1.94 -8.66
N GLY A 175 7.52 2.12 -9.76
CA GLY A 175 8.32 1.08 -10.41
C GLY A 175 9.49 0.62 -9.53
N ALA A 176 10.24 1.56 -8.97
CA ALA A 176 11.30 1.29 -8.00
C ALA A 176 10.75 0.54 -6.77
N LEU A 177 9.60 0.98 -6.26
CA LEU A 177 8.91 0.31 -5.15
C LEU A 177 8.52 -1.13 -5.51
N ASN A 178 8.01 -1.39 -6.72
CA ASN A 178 7.67 -2.74 -7.16
C ASN A 178 8.88 -3.68 -7.13
N ILE A 179 10.05 -3.21 -7.60
CA ILE A 179 11.30 -3.98 -7.60
C ILE A 179 11.77 -4.21 -6.16
N TYR A 180 11.74 -3.18 -5.30
CA TYR A 180 12.12 -3.32 -3.90
C TYR A 180 11.28 -4.38 -3.17
N LEU A 181 9.95 -4.35 -3.39
CA LEU A 181 9.03 -5.33 -2.79
C LEU A 181 9.26 -6.76 -3.30
N GLN A 182 9.71 -6.96 -4.53
CA GLN A 182 10.11 -8.28 -5.03
C GLN A 182 11.33 -8.82 -4.26
N GLY A 183 12.35 -8.00 -4.06
CA GLY A 183 13.53 -8.36 -3.26
C GLY A 183 13.18 -8.67 -1.81
N LEU A 184 12.39 -7.79 -1.17
CA LEU A 184 11.95 -7.97 0.22
C LEU A 184 11.10 -9.25 0.38
N ARG A 185 10.22 -9.53 -0.57
CA ARG A 185 9.42 -10.77 -0.60
C ARG A 185 10.29 -12.01 -0.62
N THR A 186 11.30 -12.03 -1.47
CA THR A 186 12.25 -13.15 -1.57
C THR A 186 13.03 -13.31 -0.27
N ARG A 187 13.54 -12.22 0.32
CA ARG A 187 14.24 -12.24 1.60
C ARG A 187 13.41 -12.88 2.71
N LEU A 188 12.13 -12.46 2.81
CA LEU A 188 11.28 -12.82 3.94
C LEU A 188 10.48 -14.13 3.73
N TRP A 189 10.56 -14.73 2.54
CA TRP A 189 9.80 -15.93 2.19
C TRP A 189 10.00 -17.09 3.17
N SER A 190 11.25 -17.41 3.50
CA SER A 190 11.59 -18.51 4.41
C SER A 190 11.15 -18.28 5.86
N ARG A 191 10.79 -17.04 6.20
CA ARG A 191 10.29 -16.65 7.52
C ARG A 191 8.77 -16.65 7.61
N GLY A 192 8.05 -17.09 6.56
CA GLY A 192 6.58 -17.12 6.55
C GLY A 192 5.92 -15.76 6.44
N VAL A 193 6.68 -14.70 6.08
CA VAL A 193 6.17 -13.34 5.91
C VAL A 193 5.69 -13.13 4.48
N ARG A 194 4.48 -12.61 4.33
CA ARG A 194 3.88 -12.29 3.04
C ARG A 194 4.12 -10.81 2.71
N VAL A 195 4.85 -10.53 1.65
CA VAL A 195 5.03 -9.17 1.12
C VAL A 195 4.23 -9.01 -0.15
N GLN A 196 3.28 -8.08 -0.15
CA GLN A 196 2.25 -7.96 -1.18
C GLN A 196 2.32 -6.60 -1.88
N THR A 197 2.42 -6.62 -3.20
CA THR A 197 2.38 -5.43 -4.05
C THR A 197 0.98 -5.25 -4.61
N LEU A 198 0.26 -4.22 -4.15
CA LEU A 198 -1.10 -3.92 -4.59
C LEU A 198 -1.05 -2.82 -5.65
N LYS A 199 -1.15 -3.19 -6.92
CA LYS A 199 -1.10 -2.26 -8.06
C LYS A 199 -2.48 -1.69 -8.35
N LEU A 200 -2.72 -0.48 -7.86
CA LEU A 200 -4.00 0.20 -8.04
C LEU A 200 -4.09 0.84 -9.42
N GLY A 201 -5.23 0.64 -10.10
CA GLY A 201 -5.67 1.49 -11.19
C GLY A 201 -6.17 2.85 -10.67
N PRO A 202 -6.72 3.72 -11.54
CA PRO A 202 -7.38 4.95 -11.11
C PRO A 202 -8.53 4.67 -10.16
N VAL A 203 -8.53 5.35 -9.01
CA VAL A 203 -9.60 5.29 -8.02
C VAL A 203 -10.15 6.70 -7.82
N ASP A 204 -11.46 6.83 -7.70
CA ASP A 204 -12.13 8.10 -7.45
C ASP A 204 -11.88 8.56 -6.01
N THR A 205 -10.89 9.42 -5.87
CA THR A 205 -10.42 9.96 -4.58
C THR A 205 -10.03 11.42 -4.73
N PRO A 206 -9.83 12.17 -3.65
CA PRO A 206 -9.29 13.53 -3.72
C PRO A 206 -7.98 13.67 -4.51
N MET A 207 -7.19 12.62 -4.64
CA MET A 207 -5.94 12.61 -5.41
C MET A 207 -6.20 12.66 -6.94
N THR A 208 -7.38 12.29 -7.39
CA THR A 208 -7.72 12.17 -8.83
C THR A 208 -8.83 13.13 -9.26
N THR A 209 -9.14 14.16 -8.47
CA THR A 209 -10.23 15.13 -8.78
C THR A 209 -10.03 15.87 -10.08
N THR A 210 -8.79 16.13 -10.48
CA THR A 210 -8.43 16.80 -11.73
C THR A 210 -8.48 15.89 -12.96
N HIS A 211 -8.68 14.58 -12.76
CA HIS A 211 -8.71 13.62 -13.87
C HIS A 211 -10.13 13.45 -14.40
N LYS A 212 -10.28 13.42 -15.73
CA LYS A 212 -11.54 13.04 -16.36
C LYS A 212 -11.90 11.60 -15.95
N LYS A 213 -13.00 11.45 -15.22
CA LYS A 213 -13.48 10.14 -14.79
C LYS A 213 -13.95 9.32 -15.98
N THR A 214 -13.55 8.06 -16.03
CA THR A 214 -13.94 7.08 -17.05
C THR A 214 -14.49 5.83 -16.37
N LEU A 215 -15.06 4.91 -17.13
CA LEU A 215 -15.54 3.61 -16.63
C LEU A 215 -14.42 2.74 -15.99
N LEU A 216 -13.16 3.12 -16.16
CA LEU A 216 -12.01 2.43 -15.56
C LEU A 216 -11.70 2.89 -14.13
N PHE A 217 -12.41 3.93 -13.61
CA PHE A 217 -12.27 4.38 -12.24
C PHE A 217 -13.07 3.47 -11.30
N ALA A 218 -12.41 3.01 -10.25
CA ALA A 218 -13.08 2.32 -9.15
C ALA A 218 -13.51 3.31 -8.06
N SER A 219 -14.51 2.96 -7.26
CA SER A 219 -14.76 3.67 -6.01
C SER A 219 -13.72 3.28 -4.95
N ASP A 220 -13.55 4.12 -3.93
CA ASP A 220 -12.72 3.82 -2.74
C ASP A 220 -13.14 2.52 -2.05
N LYS A 221 -14.44 2.29 -1.90
CA LYS A 221 -15.02 1.06 -1.31
C LYS A 221 -14.68 -0.19 -2.13
N THR A 222 -14.84 -0.11 -3.47
CA THR A 222 -14.51 -1.23 -4.36
C THR A 222 -13.01 -1.53 -4.31
N ALA A 223 -12.18 -0.49 -4.31
CA ALA A 223 -10.74 -0.64 -4.19
C ALA A 223 -10.35 -1.25 -2.83
N ALA A 224 -10.92 -0.75 -1.72
CA ALA A 224 -10.65 -1.28 -0.39
C ALA A 224 -11.04 -2.75 -0.25
N ALA A 225 -12.21 -3.14 -0.74
CA ALA A 225 -12.64 -4.55 -0.75
C ALA A 225 -11.68 -5.44 -1.55
N GLY A 226 -11.24 -4.99 -2.73
CA GLY A 226 -10.26 -5.71 -3.55
C GLY A 226 -8.88 -5.82 -2.88
N ILE A 227 -8.45 -4.79 -2.17
CA ILE A 227 -7.21 -4.77 -1.39
C ILE A 227 -7.27 -5.80 -0.27
N VAL A 228 -8.32 -5.76 0.57
CA VAL A 228 -8.46 -6.69 1.70
C VAL A 228 -8.56 -8.12 1.20
N ALA A 229 -9.33 -8.39 0.16
CA ALA A 229 -9.40 -9.72 -0.45
C ALA A 229 -8.05 -10.22 -0.99
N ALA A 230 -7.22 -9.32 -1.57
CA ALA A 230 -5.89 -9.68 -2.03
C ALA A 230 -4.94 -9.98 -0.86
N ILE A 231 -5.06 -9.24 0.25
CA ILE A 231 -4.29 -9.47 1.48
C ILE A 231 -4.64 -10.82 2.07
N ASP A 232 -5.94 -11.11 2.25
CA ASP A 232 -6.43 -12.37 2.80
C ASP A 232 -5.98 -13.57 1.96
N ALA A 233 -6.03 -13.44 0.63
CA ALA A 233 -5.58 -14.46 -0.29
C ALA A 233 -4.05 -14.65 -0.34
N GLY A 234 -3.28 -13.80 0.35
CA GLY A 234 -1.81 -13.86 0.37
C GLY A 234 -1.16 -13.63 -0.99
N ARG A 235 -1.81 -12.88 -1.90
CA ARG A 235 -1.30 -12.66 -3.27
C ARG A 235 -0.03 -11.83 -3.25
N ALA A 236 1.05 -12.36 -3.82
CA ALA A 236 2.32 -11.65 -3.94
C ALA A 236 2.21 -10.34 -4.73
N GLU A 237 1.40 -10.36 -5.78
CA GLU A 237 1.07 -9.19 -6.60
C GLU A 237 -0.43 -9.23 -6.95
N ALA A 238 -1.12 -8.11 -6.80
CA ALA A 238 -2.53 -7.99 -7.17
C ALA A 238 -2.80 -6.66 -7.88
N TYR A 239 -3.58 -6.70 -8.95
CA TYR A 239 -4.14 -5.52 -9.59
C TYR A 239 -5.53 -5.24 -9.02
N VAL A 240 -5.77 -4.00 -8.64
CA VAL A 240 -7.03 -3.58 -8.01
C VAL A 240 -7.60 -2.36 -8.77
N PRO A 241 -8.76 -2.51 -9.41
CA PRO A 241 -9.50 -3.75 -9.69
C PRO A 241 -8.75 -4.75 -10.59
N TRP A 242 -9.15 -6.00 -10.53
CA TRP A 242 -8.48 -7.13 -11.21
C TRP A 242 -8.32 -6.97 -12.73
N PHE A 243 -9.23 -6.27 -13.39
CA PHE A 243 -9.23 -6.08 -14.84
C PHE A 243 -8.04 -5.24 -15.34
N TRP A 244 -7.33 -4.54 -14.46
CA TRP A 244 -6.07 -3.88 -14.82
C TRP A 244 -4.96 -4.86 -15.15
N ARG A 245 -5.04 -6.11 -14.69
CA ARG A 245 -4.02 -7.13 -14.99
C ARG A 245 -3.88 -7.40 -16.49
N PRO A 246 -4.93 -7.78 -17.24
CA PRO A 246 -4.82 -7.96 -18.68
C PRO A 246 -4.50 -6.65 -19.42
N ILE A 247 -5.04 -5.51 -19.01
CA ILE A 247 -4.71 -4.22 -19.61
C ILE A 247 -3.20 -3.96 -19.51
N MET A 248 -2.63 -4.10 -18.33
CA MET A 248 -1.22 -3.84 -18.10
C MET A 248 -0.32 -4.92 -18.73
N ALA A 249 -0.79 -6.15 -18.86
CA ALA A 249 -0.07 -7.16 -19.63
C ALA A 249 0.13 -6.74 -21.10
N VAL A 250 -0.87 -6.12 -21.71
CA VAL A 250 -0.73 -5.53 -23.06
C VAL A 250 0.17 -4.30 -23.04
N VAL A 251 -0.12 -3.33 -22.17
CA VAL A 251 0.61 -2.02 -22.12
C VAL A 251 2.11 -2.20 -21.90
N ARG A 252 2.51 -3.13 -21.03
CA ARG A 252 3.93 -3.42 -20.73
C ARG A 252 4.70 -3.96 -21.94
N ASN A 253 4.02 -4.69 -22.82
CA ASN A 253 4.64 -5.34 -23.97
C ASN A 253 4.55 -4.54 -25.27
N ILE A 254 3.92 -3.36 -25.27
CA ILE A 254 3.92 -2.47 -26.44
C ILE A 254 5.35 -1.98 -26.69
N PRO A 255 5.92 -2.18 -27.90
CA PRO A 255 7.22 -1.63 -28.26
C PRO A 255 7.26 -0.11 -28.06
N GLU A 256 8.38 0.40 -27.57
CA GLU A 256 8.56 1.83 -27.25
C GLU A 256 8.18 2.76 -28.42
N ARG A 257 8.64 2.39 -29.62
CA ARG A 257 8.34 3.15 -30.85
C ARG A 257 6.83 3.27 -31.12
N LEU A 258 6.06 2.21 -30.84
CA LEU A 258 4.60 2.24 -31.01
C LEU A 258 3.93 3.07 -29.91
N LEU A 259 4.38 2.93 -28.67
CA LEU A 259 3.82 3.67 -27.54
C LEU A 259 3.93 5.20 -27.74
N GLN A 260 5.04 5.67 -28.32
CA GLN A 260 5.28 7.08 -28.61
C GLN A 260 4.25 7.68 -29.59
N HIS A 261 3.67 6.85 -30.45
CA HIS A 261 2.66 7.24 -31.44
C HIS A 261 1.20 7.01 -30.98
N LEU A 262 0.98 6.61 -29.72
CA LEU A 262 -0.35 6.31 -29.17
C LEU A 262 -0.76 7.35 -28.10
N PRO A 263 -1.29 8.53 -28.49
CA PRO A 263 -1.60 9.61 -27.54
C PRO A 263 -2.54 9.17 -26.40
N ALA A 264 -3.50 8.29 -26.69
CA ALA A 264 -4.44 7.76 -25.70
C ALA A 264 -3.75 6.97 -24.58
N LEU A 265 -2.63 6.30 -24.87
CA LEU A 265 -1.85 5.52 -23.92
C LEU A 265 -0.68 6.32 -23.33
N SER A 266 -0.10 7.23 -24.10
CA SER A 266 0.97 8.11 -23.64
C SER A 266 0.45 9.18 -22.65
N GLY A 267 -0.80 9.65 -22.85
CA GLY A 267 -1.49 10.51 -21.89
C GLY A 267 -1.16 12.00 -22.01
N ARG A 268 -0.63 12.47 -23.13
CA ARG A 268 -0.54 13.87 -23.53
C ARG A 268 -1.37 14.16 -24.76
#